data_e528c54126eada6c80ac5065e37c1bd2
#
_entry.id   e528c54126eada6c80ac5065e37c1bd2
#
_cell.length_a   1.000
_cell.length_b   1.000
_cell.length_c   1.000
_cell.angle_alpha   90.00
_cell.angle_beta   90.00
_cell.angle_gamma   90.00
#
_symmetry.space_group_name_H-M   'P 1'
#
loop_
_entity.id
_entity.type
_entity.pdbx_description
1 polymer ?
#
loop_
_entity_poly.entity_id
_entity_poly.type
_entity_poly.pdbx_seq_one_letter_code
_entity_poly.pdbx_strand_id
1 'polypeptide(L)'
;AFLGHKLMGPMGIGVLYGKEELLEKMPPFLTGGEMISSVTREGATYAKLPHKFEAGTVNAAGAAGLAAAIRYVEKIGFDTIMAKEEALTKRAMEGLKKVPHLHILGDEAPENHTGIVAFTIEGVHPHDVSEILSSDGIDVRAGHHCAQPLLEYLGVHNATRASFMFYNTLEEVDAFVESTAQIRRRMGYGE
;
A
#
# COMPACT_ATOMS: atom_id res chain seq x y z
N ALA A 1 -4.94 3.25 -12.29
CA ALA A 1 -4.74 1.79 -12.18
C ALA A 1 -4.69 1.38 -10.71
N PHE A 2 -5.14 0.18 -10.39
CA PHE A 2 -4.97 -0.40 -9.05
C PHE A 2 -4.73 -1.91 -9.14
N LEU A 3 -4.15 -2.46 -8.06
CA LEU A 3 -3.85 -3.88 -7.93
C LEU A 3 -4.86 -4.54 -6.98
N GLY A 4 -5.36 -5.72 -7.34
CA GLY A 4 -6.38 -6.42 -6.55
C GLY A 4 -5.98 -6.66 -5.10
N HIS A 5 -4.75 -7.08 -4.85
CA HIS A 5 -4.24 -7.31 -3.48
C HIS A 5 -4.10 -6.04 -2.61
N LYS A 6 -4.17 -4.85 -3.21
CA LYS A 6 -4.26 -3.58 -2.48
C LYS A 6 -5.70 -3.23 -2.08
N LEU A 7 -6.68 -3.93 -2.64
CA LEU A 7 -8.12 -3.78 -2.38
C LEU A 7 -8.70 -5.08 -1.82
N MET A 8 -7.96 -5.79 -0.96
CA MET A 8 -8.37 -7.05 -0.30
C MET A 8 -8.69 -8.19 -1.27
N GLY A 9 -8.35 -8.04 -2.55
CA GLY A 9 -8.53 -9.05 -3.58
C GLY A 9 -7.30 -9.96 -3.74
N PRO A 10 -7.35 -10.94 -4.64
CA PRO A 10 -6.24 -11.84 -4.88
C PRO A 10 -5.06 -11.14 -5.55
N MET A 11 -3.86 -11.72 -5.39
CA MET A 11 -2.69 -11.34 -6.18
C MET A 11 -2.86 -11.74 -7.65
N GLY A 12 -2.08 -11.10 -8.53
CA GLY A 12 -2.04 -11.44 -9.96
C GLY A 12 -3.22 -10.88 -10.77
N ILE A 13 -4.00 -9.96 -10.22
CA ILE A 13 -5.06 -9.24 -10.89
C ILE A 13 -4.98 -7.75 -10.58
N GLY A 14 -5.32 -6.92 -11.55
CA GLY A 14 -5.40 -5.46 -11.41
C GLY A 14 -6.32 -4.87 -12.46
N VAL A 15 -6.58 -3.58 -12.36
CA VAL A 15 -7.46 -2.86 -13.29
C VAL A 15 -6.74 -1.60 -13.80
N LEU A 16 -6.79 -1.42 -15.12
CA LEU A 16 -6.47 -0.16 -15.77
C LEU A 16 -7.78 0.49 -16.22
N TYR A 17 -8.07 1.66 -15.68
CA TYR A 17 -9.10 2.55 -16.16
C TYR A 17 -8.47 3.69 -16.95
N GLY A 18 -9.05 4.04 -18.08
CA GLY A 18 -8.58 5.14 -18.91
C GLY A 18 -9.70 5.71 -19.77
N LYS A 19 -9.50 6.94 -20.24
CA LYS A 19 -10.38 7.54 -21.26
C LYS A 19 -10.22 6.77 -22.56
N GLU A 20 -11.32 6.44 -23.22
CA GLU A 20 -11.38 5.63 -24.44
C GLU A 20 -10.44 6.19 -25.52
N GLU A 21 -10.49 7.49 -25.76
CA GLU A 21 -9.64 8.17 -26.75
C GLU A 21 -8.12 8.03 -26.52
N LEU A 22 -7.71 7.84 -25.26
CA LEU A 22 -6.30 7.60 -24.90
C LEU A 22 -5.96 6.11 -25.07
N LEU A 23 -6.84 5.23 -24.59
CA LEU A 23 -6.64 3.79 -24.72
C LEU A 23 -6.61 3.35 -26.20
N GLU A 24 -7.42 3.96 -27.06
CA GLU A 24 -7.39 3.70 -28.51
C GLU A 24 -6.04 4.06 -29.14
N LYS A 25 -5.38 5.11 -28.66
CA LYS A 25 -4.06 5.54 -29.18
C LYS A 25 -2.89 4.75 -28.59
N MET A 26 -3.07 4.11 -27.43
CA MET A 26 -2.00 3.34 -26.79
C MET A 26 -1.73 2.05 -27.57
N PRO A 27 -0.46 1.67 -27.77
CA PRO A 27 -0.14 0.33 -28.26
C PRO A 27 -0.48 -0.72 -27.20
N PRO A 28 -0.79 -1.96 -27.59
CA PRO A 28 -0.95 -3.05 -26.62
C PRO A 28 0.35 -3.31 -25.87
N PHE A 29 0.26 -3.68 -24.60
CA PHE A 29 1.42 -3.97 -23.76
C PHE A 29 1.90 -5.43 -23.93
N LEU A 30 0.96 -6.37 -24.05
CA LEU A 30 1.21 -7.77 -24.35
C LEU A 30 0.52 -8.15 -25.65
N THR A 31 1.03 -9.18 -26.32
CA THR A 31 0.41 -9.74 -27.53
C THR A 31 0.12 -11.23 -27.34
N GLY A 32 -0.95 -11.72 -27.97
CA GLY A 32 -1.37 -13.11 -27.88
C GLY A 32 -2.75 -13.33 -28.47
N GLY A 33 -3.37 -14.45 -28.17
CA GLY A 33 -4.75 -14.74 -28.57
C GLY A 33 -5.75 -13.74 -28.01
N GLU A 34 -6.92 -13.65 -28.60
CA GLU A 34 -8.07 -12.80 -28.24
C GLU A 34 -7.87 -11.29 -28.45
N MET A 35 -6.64 -10.76 -28.26
CA MET A 35 -6.34 -9.32 -28.40
C MET A 35 -6.02 -8.87 -29.82
N ILE A 36 -5.95 -9.79 -30.77
CA ILE A 36 -5.64 -9.55 -32.20
C ILE A 36 -6.89 -9.71 -33.06
N SER A 37 -6.96 -8.95 -34.16
CA SER A 37 -7.97 -9.08 -35.21
C SER A 37 -7.42 -9.88 -36.39
N SER A 38 -6.20 -9.57 -36.81
CA SER A 38 -5.48 -10.33 -37.85
C SER A 38 -3.96 -10.23 -37.64
N VAL A 39 -3.23 -11.22 -38.13
CA VAL A 39 -1.78 -11.28 -38.14
C VAL A 39 -1.27 -11.66 -39.51
N THR A 40 -0.29 -10.93 -40.01
CA THR A 40 0.46 -11.24 -41.23
C THR A 40 1.95 -11.32 -40.90
N ARG A 41 2.80 -11.59 -41.90
CA ARG A 41 4.28 -11.55 -41.70
C ARG A 41 4.80 -10.14 -41.47
N GLU A 42 4.08 -9.14 -41.95
CA GLU A 42 4.44 -7.72 -41.92
C GLU A 42 3.90 -6.98 -40.71
N GLY A 43 2.88 -7.55 -40.02
CA GLY A 43 2.30 -6.87 -38.87
C GLY A 43 1.02 -7.51 -38.35
N ALA A 44 0.39 -6.83 -37.44
CA ALA A 44 -0.87 -7.26 -36.82
C ALA A 44 -1.85 -6.10 -36.64
N THR A 45 -3.12 -6.41 -36.70
CA THR A 45 -4.20 -5.51 -36.26
C THR A 45 -4.81 -6.04 -34.96
N TYR A 46 -5.25 -5.14 -34.12
CA TYR A 46 -5.68 -5.48 -32.76
C TYR A 46 -7.19 -5.46 -32.62
N ALA A 47 -7.68 -6.21 -31.65
CA ALA A 47 -9.08 -6.20 -31.26
C ALA A 47 -9.49 -4.82 -30.71
N LYS A 48 -10.78 -4.58 -30.61
CA LYS A 48 -11.34 -3.39 -29.96
C LYS A 48 -11.11 -3.44 -28.46
N LEU A 49 -11.16 -2.28 -27.81
CA LEU A 49 -11.20 -2.19 -26.34
C LEU A 49 -12.42 -2.97 -25.78
N PRO A 50 -12.29 -3.63 -24.64
CA PRO A 50 -11.06 -3.73 -23.78
C PRO A 50 -10.09 -4.84 -24.23
N HIS A 51 -10.49 -5.74 -25.13
CA HIS A 51 -9.73 -6.93 -25.53
C HIS A 51 -8.34 -6.64 -26.08
N LYS A 52 -8.12 -5.45 -26.66
CA LYS A 52 -6.81 -4.98 -27.12
C LYS A 52 -5.70 -5.10 -26.08
N PHE A 53 -6.03 -5.00 -24.78
CA PHE A 53 -5.09 -5.07 -23.67
C PHE A 53 -5.14 -6.38 -22.88
N GLU A 54 -5.95 -7.35 -23.33
CA GLU A 54 -6.16 -8.62 -22.65
C GLU A 54 -5.62 -9.78 -23.50
N ALA A 55 -4.32 -10.03 -23.42
CA ALA A 55 -3.64 -11.03 -24.25
C ALA A 55 -3.73 -12.44 -23.66
N GLY A 56 -4.21 -13.39 -24.45
CA GLY A 56 -4.32 -14.80 -24.11
C GLY A 56 -5.46 -15.09 -23.13
N THR A 57 -5.42 -16.23 -22.48
CA THR A 57 -6.42 -16.61 -21.45
C THR A 57 -6.28 -15.73 -20.23
N VAL A 58 -7.28 -14.91 -19.96
CA VAL A 58 -7.29 -13.96 -18.84
C VAL A 58 -7.43 -14.66 -17.49
N ASN A 59 -7.00 -14.01 -16.41
CA ASN A 59 -7.11 -14.50 -15.04
C ASN A 59 -8.57 -14.40 -14.53
N ALA A 60 -9.46 -15.29 -15.02
CA ALA A 60 -10.88 -15.29 -14.65
C ALA A 60 -11.11 -15.54 -13.15
N ALA A 61 -10.31 -16.43 -12.53
CA ALA A 61 -10.40 -16.69 -11.10
C ALA A 61 -10.02 -15.45 -10.27
N GLY A 62 -8.96 -14.74 -10.68
CA GLY A 62 -8.58 -13.46 -10.06
C GLY A 62 -9.65 -12.39 -10.22
N ALA A 63 -10.28 -12.30 -11.40
CA ALA A 63 -11.37 -11.36 -11.65
C ALA A 63 -12.59 -11.63 -10.76
N ALA A 64 -12.99 -12.89 -10.61
CA ALA A 64 -14.07 -13.29 -9.71
C ALA A 64 -13.76 -12.95 -8.24
N GLY A 65 -12.52 -13.22 -7.79
CA GLY A 65 -12.06 -12.86 -6.45
C GLY A 65 -12.02 -11.34 -6.23
N LEU A 66 -11.53 -10.57 -7.21
CA LEU A 66 -11.52 -9.11 -7.13
C LEU A 66 -12.95 -8.54 -7.07
N ALA A 67 -13.88 -9.08 -7.86
CA ALA A 67 -15.27 -8.67 -7.81
C ALA A 67 -15.92 -8.94 -6.44
N ALA A 68 -15.55 -10.04 -5.77
CA ALA A 68 -15.99 -10.32 -4.41
C ALA A 68 -15.41 -9.31 -3.40
N ALA A 69 -14.13 -8.97 -3.53
CA ALA A 69 -13.47 -7.96 -2.69
C ALA A 69 -14.12 -6.58 -2.85
N ILE A 70 -14.39 -6.15 -4.08
CA ILE A 70 -15.08 -4.88 -4.35
C ILE A 70 -16.45 -4.84 -3.66
N ARG A 71 -17.27 -5.87 -3.84
CA ARG A 71 -18.58 -5.94 -3.16
C ARG A 71 -18.47 -5.92 -1.63
N TYR A 72 -17.42 -6.53 -1.08
CA TYR A 72 -17.18 -6.50 0.36
C TYR A 72 -16.85 -5.08 0.86
N VAL A 73 -15.94 -4.39 0.17
CA VAL A 73 -15.58 -2.99 0.49
C VAL A 73 -16.79 -2.06 0.34
N GLU A 74 -17.55 -2.19 -0.75
CA GLU A 74 -18.79 -1.41 -0.96
C GLU A 74 -19.83 -1.64 0.14
N LYS A 75 -19.96 -2.89 0.62
CA LYS A 75 -20.88 -3.22 1.72
C LYS A 75 -20.51 -2.56 3.05
N ILE A 76 -19.21 -2.40 3.33
CA ILE A 76 -18.72 -1.67 4.51
C ILE A 76 -18.92 -0.17 4.32
N GLY A 77 -18.67 0.33 3.11
CA GLY A 77 -18.74 1.73 2.72
C GLY A 77 -17.45 2.49 2.97
N PHE A 78 -17.06 3.32 2.00
CA PHE A 78 -15.81 4.08 2.07
C PHE A 78 -15.79 5.06 3.26
N ASP A 79 -16.90 5.72 3.55
CA ASP A 79 -16.98 6.67 4.66
C ASP A 79 -16.68 5.98 6.01
N THR A 80 -17.19 4.76 6.21
CA THR A 80 -16.91 3.95 7.40
C THR A 80 -15.44 3.56 7.48
N ILE A 81 -14.86 3.12 6.36
CA ILE A 81 -13.44 2.75 6.27
C ILE A 81 -12.57 3.95 6.58
N MET A 82 -12.80 5.08 5.92
CA MET A 82 -12.03 6.31 6.11
C MET A 82 -12.10 6.82 7.54
N ALA A 83 -13.27 6.89 8.14
CA ALA A 83 -13.43 7.33 9.52
C ALA A 83 -12.69 6.42 10.51
N LYS A 84 -12.68 5.12 10.26
CA LYS A 84 -11.97 4.15 11.12
C LYS A 84 -10.45 4.30 10.96
N GLU A 85 -9.95 4.40 9.74
CA GLU A 85 -8.51 4.60 9.45
C GLU A 85 -8.02 5.94 10.01
N GLU A 86 -8.81 7.01 9.91
CA GLU A 86 -8.48 8.31 10.51
C GLU A 86 -8.34 8.22 12.03
N ALA A 87 -9.27 7.56 12.71
CA ALA A 87 -9.20 7.36 14.15
C ALA A 87 -7.96 6.58 14.60
N LEU A 88 -7.62 5.50 13.88
CA LEU A 88 -6.43 4.68 14.14
C LEU A 88 -5.14 5.47 13.90
N THR A 89 -5.07 6.19 12.77
CA THR A 89 -3.91 7.03 12.41
C THR A 89 -3.69 8.15 13.43
N LYS A 90 -4.76 8.83 13.82
CA LYS A 90 -4.71 9.88 14.84
C LYS A 90 -4.16 9.33 16.15
N ARG A 91 -4.69 8.19 16.62
CA ARG A 91 -4.21 7.54 17.84
C ARG A 91 -2.74 7.17 17.77
N ALA A 92 -2.29 6.59 16.65
CA ALA A 92 -0.90 6.23 16.42
C ALA A 92 0.02 7.46 16.44
N MET A 93 -0.32 8.51 15.70
CA MET A 93 0.49 9.71 15.63
C MET A 93 0.58 10.46 16.96
N GLU A 94 -0.53 10.55 17.71
CA GLU A 94 -0.55 11.14 19.05
C GLU A 94 0.33 10.37 20.05
N GLY A 95 0.41 9.05 19.90
CA GLY A 95 1.27 8.20 20.70
C GLY A 95 2.74 8.33 20.28
N LEU A 96 3.03 8.18 19.00
CA LEU A 96 4.39 8.24 18.46
C LEU A 96 5.07 9.60 18.67
N LYS A 97 4.32 10.71 18.64
CA LYS A 97 4.86 12.06 18.95
C LYS A 97 5.42 12.19 20.37
N LYS A 98 5.07 11.28 21.27
CA LYS A 98 5.59 11.26 22.66
C LYS A 98 6.82 10.37 22.80
N VAL A 99 7.18 9.60 21.77
CA VAL A 99 8.35 8.73 21.79
C VAL A 99 9.60 9.56 21.53
N PRO A 100 10.56 9.62 22.46
CA PRO A 100 11.80 10.39 22.25
C PRO A 100 12.56 9.89 21.02
N HIS A 101 13.18 10.81 20.29
CA HIS A 101 14.02 10.50 19.12
C HIS A 101 13.27 9.82 17.95
N LEU A 102 11.95 9.84 17.94
CA LEU A 102 11.15 9.36 16.83
C LEU A 102 10.69 10.56 15.98
N HIS A 103 10.81 10.43 14.67
CA HIS A 103 10.39 11.44 13.70
C HIS A 103 9.36 10.82 12.76
N ILE A 104 8.13 11.34 12.77
CA ILE A 104 7.10 11.01 11.80
C ILE A 104 7.43 11.73 10.50
N LEU A 105 7.35 11.01 9.37
CA LEU A 105 7.58 11.57 8.04
C LEU A 105 6.25 12.03 7.42
N GLY A 106 6.27 13.20 6.82
CA GLY A 106 5.09 13.79 6.17
C GLY A 106 4.47 14.92 6.99
N ASP A 107 3.17 15.10 6.83
CA ASP A 107 2.43 16.16 7.52
C ASP A 107 2.31 15.84 9.03
N GLU A 108 2.27 16.89 9.87
CA GLU A 108 2.09 16.71 11.31
C GLU A 108 0.62 16.52 11.71
N ALA A 109 -0.31 16.90 10.85
CA ALA A 109 -1.73 16.82 11.10
C ALA A 109 -2.28 15.44 10.69
N PRO A 110 -2.86 14.66 11.61
CA PRO A 110 -3.35 13.29 11.33
C PRO A 110 -4.40 13.25 10.22
N GLU A 111 -5.20 14.28 10.07
CA GLU A 111 -6.24 14.41 9.04
C GLU A 111 -5.68 14.50 7.61
N ASN A 112 -4.39 14.80 7.45
CA ASN A 112 -3.70 14.81 6.17
C ASN A 112 -3.05 13.45 5.84
N HIS A 113 -3.23 12.45 6.71
CA HIS A 113 -2.77 11.09 6.50
C HIS A 113 -3.94 10.17 6.11
N THR A 114 -3.60 9.12 5.38
CA THR A 114 -4.44 7.91 5.26
C THR A 114 -4.08 6.94 6.39
N GLY A 115 -4.55 5.69 6.35
CA GLY A 115 -4.18 4.66 7.33
C GLY A 115 -2.68 4.28 7.37
N ILE A 116 -1.77 5.22 7.08
CA ILE A 116 -0.32 4.98 6.94
C ILE A 116 0.46 6.00 7.76
N VAL A 117 1.38 5.51 8.60
CA VAL A 117 2.36 6.34 9.32
C VAL A 117 3.76 5.82 9.03
N ALA A 118 4.58 6.65 8.40
CA ALA A 118 5.99 6.37 8.18
C ALA A 118 6.83 7.17 9.18
N PHE A 119 7.87 6.56 9.73
CA PHE A 119 8.71 7.18 10.76
C PHE A 119 10.14 6.65 10.75
N THR A 120 11.02 7.39 11.39
CA THR A 120 12.40 6.99 11.70
C THR A 120 12.64 7.11 13.19
N ILE A 121 13.63 6.38 13.71
CA ILE A 121 14.11 6.48 15.09
C ILE A 121 15.61 6.77 15.04
N GLU A 122 16.06 7.83 15.69
CA GLU A 122 17.47 8.22 15.69
C GLU A 122 18.38 7.10 16.18
N GLY A 123 19.41 6.80 15.38
CA GLY A 123 20.39 5.78 15.68
C GLY A 123 19.91 4.33 15.48
N VAL A 124 18.65 4.09 15.11
CA VAL A 124 18.11 2.75 14.90
C VAL A 124 17.78 2.53 13.44
N HIS A 125 18.31 1.47 12.85
CA HIS A 125 18.01 1.14 11.47
C HIS A 125 16.58 0.62 11.34
N PRO A 126 15.79 0.99 10.29
CA PRO A 126 14.40 0.55 10.13
C PRO A 126 14.19 -0.97 10.11
N HIS A 127 15.17 -1.75 9.65
CA HIS A 127 15.11 -3.21 9.74
C HIS A 127 15.13 -3.71 11.18
N ASP A 128 15.99 -3.12 12.05
CA ASP A 128 16.06 -3.48 13.47
C ASP A 128 14.74 -3.11 14.18
N VAL A 129 14.15 -1.96 13.81
CA VAL A 129 12.80 -1.57 14.26
C VAL A 129 11.77 -2.64 13.87
N SER A 130 11.81 -3.09 12.62
CA SER A 130 10.88 -4.11 12.11
C SER A 130 11.06 -5.46 12.82
N GLU A 131 12.29 -5.90 13.07
CA GLU A 131 12.57 -7.17 13.76
C GLU A 131 12.10 -7.13 15.21
N ILE A 132 12.36 -6.03 15.92
CA ILE A 132 11.94 -5.86 17.31
C ILE A 132 10.41 -5.88 17.41
N LEU A 133 9.72 -5.11 16.57
CA LEU A 133 8.24 -5.08 16.54
C LEU A 133 7.65 -6.44 16.17
N SER A 134 8.24 -7.12 15.19
CA SER A 134 7.81 -8.46 14.79
C SER A 134 7.97 -9.49 15.92
N SER A 135 9.01 -9.36 16.76
CA SER A 135 9.16 -10.22 17.95
C SER A 135 8.05 -10.02 18.99
N ASP A 136 7.41 -8.86 18.97
CA ASP A 136 6.25 -8.52 19.82
C ASP A 136 4.91 -8.83 19.12
N GLY A 137 4.94 -9.45 17.92
CA GLY A 137 3.73 -9.78 17.14
C GLY A 137 3.17 -8.61 16.34
N ILE A 138 3.98 -7.56 16.11
CA ILE A 138 3.57 -6.34 15.38
C ILE A 138 4.35 -6.24 14.08
N ASP A 139 3.64 -6.41 12.96
CA ASP A 139 4.25 -6.37 11.64
C ASP A 139 4.21 -4.96 11.04
N VAL A 140 5.40 -4.47 10.68
CA VAL A 140 5.61 -3.21 9.97
C VAL A 140 6.48 -3.42 8.73
N ARG A 141 6.53 -2.45 7.86
CA ARG A 141 7.41 -2.51 6.70
C ARG A 141 8.62 -1.59 6.89
N ALA A 142 9.83 -2.12 6.66
CA ALA A 142 11.07 -1.35 6.59
C ALA A 142 11.56 -1.17 5.15
N GLY A 143 12.19 -0.05 4.83
CA GLY A 143 12.85 0.21 3.54
C GLY A 143 12.35 1.45 2.81
N HIS A 144 12.42 1.44 1.47
CA HIS A 144 12.09 2.58 0.61
C HIS A 144 10.61 2.72 0.27
N HIS A 145 9.76 1.75 0.63
CA HIS A 145 8.31 1.74 0.40
C HIS A 145 7.88 1.90 -1.07
N CYS A 146 8.76 1.52 -2.03
CA CYS A 146 8.60 1.79 -3.47
C CYS A 146 8.52 3.30 -3.79
N ALA A 147 9.14 4.16 -2.96
CA ALA A 147 9.07 5.62 -3.04
C ALA A 147 10.44 6.26 -2.73
N GLN A 148 11.53 5.68 -3.24
CA GLN A 148 12.89 6.15 -2.96
C GLN A 148 13.10 7.64 -3.25
N PRO A 149 12.65 8.22 -4.38
CA PRO A 149 12.80 9.65 -4.62
C PRO A 149 12.09 10.54 -3.59
N LEU A 150 10.96 10.07 -3.02
CA LEU A 150 10.26 10.78 -1.96
C LEU A 150 11.08 10.77 -0.66
N LEU A 151 11.66 9.63 -0.30
CA LEU A 151 12.50 9.54 0.91
C LEU A 151 13.75 10.40 0.78
N GLU A 152 14.39 10.43 -0.40
CA GLU A 152 15.51 11.33 -0.69
C GLU A 152 15.10 12.80 -0.53
N TYR A 153 13.93 13.20 -1.05
CA TYR A 153 13.39 14.55 -0.87
C TYR A 153 13.16 14.90 0.62
N LEU A 154 12.71 13.92 1.41
CA LEU A 154 12.52 14.07 2.87
C LEU A 154 13.84 13.98 3.66
N GLY A 155 14.98 13.77 3.01
CA GLY A 155 16.30 13.71 3.63
C GLY A 155 16.57 12.41 4.40
N VAL A 156 15.84 11.33 4.11
CA VAL A 156 16.03 10.02 4.75
C VAL A 156 16.29 8.94 3.70
N HIS A 157 17.12 7.95 4.01
CA HIS A 157 17.42 6.86 3.08
C HIS A 157 16.34 5.77 3.10
N ASN A 158 15.81 5.47 4.27
CA ASN A 158 14.79 4.44 4.48
C ASN A 158 13.97 4.79 5.71
N ALA A 159 12.82 4.14 5.86
CA ALA A 159 11.89 4.38 6.96
C ALA A 159 11.21 3.09 7.41
N THR A 160 10.63 3.13 8.59
CA THR A 160 9.64 2.14 9.05
C THR A 160 8.25 2.69 8.76
N ARG A 161 7.33 1.82 8.30
CA ARG A 161 5.95 2.19 7.97
C ARG A 161 4.97 1.25 8.66
N ALA A 162 4.14 1.79 9.52
CA ALA A 162 2.92 1.14 9.98
C ALA A 162 1.77 1.42 9.00
N SER A 163 0.92 0.43 8.76
CA SER A 163 -0.25 0.55 7.90
C SER A 163 -1.46 0.01 8.64
N PHE A 164 -2.44 0.84 8.86
CA PHE A 164 -3.69 0.51 9.56
C PHE A 164 -4.80 0.34 8.53
N MET A 165 -5.65 -0.64 8.77
CA MET A 165 -6.86 -0.88 8.00
C MET A 165 -8.07 -0.84 8.93
N PHE A 166 -9.24 -0.66 8.37
CA PHE A 166 -10.49 -0.53 9.12
C PHE A 166 -10.80 -1.70 10.06
N TYR A 167 -10.17 -2.85 9.92
CA TYR A 167 -10.31 -4.00 10.79
C TYR A 167 -9.36 -4.00 12.01
N ASN A 168 -8.37 -3.11 12.04
CA ASN A 168 -7.52 -2.95 13.22
C ASN A 168 -8.27 -2.28 14.37
N THR A 169 -7.78 -2.45 15.60
CA THR A 169 -8.36 -1.88 16.81
C THR A 169 -7.48 -0.79 17.43
N LEU A 170 -8.04 0.03 18.29
CA LEU A 170 -7.28 1.04 19.03
C LEU A 170 -6.28 0.40 20.00
N GLU A 171 -6.63 -0.76 20.58
CA GLU A 171 -5.75 -1.52 21.47
C GLU A 171 -4.51 -2.04 20.72
N GLU A 172 -4.66 -2.47 19.46
CA GLU A 172 -3.52 -2.85 18.62
C GLU A 172 -2.61 -1.65 18.32
N VAL A 173 -3.20 -0.47 18.11
CA VAL A 173 -2.42 0.76 17.94
C VAL A 173 -1.68 1.13 19.23
N ASP A 174 -2.31 1.00 20.38
CA ASP A 174 -1.67 1.26 21.68
C ASP A 174 -0.50 0.31 21.91
N ALA A 175 -0.66 -0.99 21.65
CA ALA A 175 0.41 -1.99 21.74
C ALA A 175 1.57 -1.65 20.78
N PHE A 176 1.28 -1.22 19.56
CA PHE A 176 2.29 -0.75 18.59
C PHE A 176 3.08 0.45 19.13
N VAL A 177 2.41 1.45 19.69
CA VAL A 177 3.07 2.63 20.27
C VAL A 177 3.92 2.25 21.48
N GLU A 178 3.41 1.43 22.40
CA GLU A 178 4.13 0.96 23.56
C GLU A 178 5.40 0.19 23.20
N SER A 179 5.30 -0.76 22.27
CA SER A 179 6.46 -1.51 21.78
C SER A 179 7.48 -0.59 21.09
N THR A 180 7.00 0.34 20.24
CA THR A 180 7.87 1.31 19.56
C THR A 180 8.65 2.19 20.55
N ALA A 181 8.03 2.61 21.64
CA ALA A 181 8.68 3.41 22.69
C ALA A 181 9.83 2.68 23.40
N GLN A 182 9.84 1.34 23.39
CA GLN A 182 10.90 0.54 24.04
C GLN A 182 12.10 0.24 23.12
N ILE A 183 12.03 0.54 21.83
CA ILE A 183 13.03 0.11 20.84
C ILE A 183 14.43 0.61 21.18
N ARG A 184 14.62 1.91 21.43
CA ARG A 184 15.93 2.46 21.78
C ARG A 184 16.52 1.82 23.03
N ARG A 185 15.73 1.64 24.08
CA ARG A 185 16.12 0.95 25.31
C ARG A 185 16.53 -0.50 25.05
N ARG A 186 15.78 -1.23 24.24
CA ARG A 186 16.09 -2.63 23.85
C ARG A 186 17.38 -2.73 23.04
N MET A 187 17.73 -1.69 22.30
CA MET A 187 18.98 -1.57 21.54
C MET A 187 20.16 -1.04 22.39
N GLY A 188 19.94 -0.69 23.65
CA GLY A 188 21.00 -0.20 24.55
C GLY A 188 21.35 1.28 24.39
N TYR A 189 20.53 2.07 23.70
CA TYR A 189 20.79 3.51 23.48
C TYR A 189 20.34 4.43 24.63
N GLY A 190 19.77 3.90 25.71
CA GLY A 190 19.20 4.70 26.80
C GLY A 190 17.83 5.31 26.43
N GLU A 191 17.31 6.18 27.31
CA GLU A 191 16.07 6.92 27.06
C GLU A 191 16.23 7.98 25.99
#